data_bf02010ecf03e5207fff8b952877c34b
#
_entry.id   bf02010ecf03e5207fff8b952877c34b
#
_cell.length_a   1.000
_cell.length_b   1.000
_cell.length_c   1.000
_cell.angle_alpha   90.00
_cell.angle_beta   90.00
_cell.angle_gamma   90.00
#
_symmetry.space_group_name_H-M   'P 1'
#
loop_
_entity.id
_entity.type
_entity.pdbx_description
1 polymer ?
#
loop_
_entity_poly.entity_id
_entity_poly.type
_entity_poly.pdbx_seq_one_letter_code
_entity_poly.pdbx_strand_id
1 'polypeptide(L)'
;KKHEEESLAKQSAQRFTAPAIRTIIHTKSPANLCRTLDLLDEVVDGLLADRELALRSAKSDASEFFDQLSKDRSVYYRMAMMDKTPSKVDFNARYCYFRAFTNMREVGRSLQSLAKQSLEHVANRHRVFKGDLADELRALTAELRRISSSVDGKPDLEELHLNAKAAIDRIDAMQSELMRAIPDGELSIRGSELYLTFLLFARDFINHYEIVSMLAARIDSLEQTPSVVTAPKEKIS
;
A
#
# COMPACT_ATOMS: atom_id res chain seq x y z
N LYS A 1 -15.87 -0.70 39.33
CA LYS A 1 -14.58 -0.95 38.63
C LYS A 1 -14.64 -2.20 37.74
N LYS A 2 -14.93 -3.42 38.35
CA LYS A 2 -14.95 -4.68 37.56
C LYS A 2 -16.02 -4.70 36.46
N HIS A 3 -17.20 -4.13 36.73
CA HIS A 3 -18.29 -3.98 35.74
C HIS A 3 -17.99 -2.94 34.64
N GLU A 4 -17.27 -1.87 34.97
CA GLU A 4 -16.82 -0.89 33.99
C GLU A 4 -15.71 -1.46 33.09
N GLU A 5 -14.77 -2.22 33.66
CA GLU A 5 -13.73 -2.91 32.91
C GLU A 5 -14.32 -3.99 31.98
N GLU A 6 -15.33 -4.74 32.43
CA GLU A 6 -16.05 -5.72 31.59
C GLU A 6 -16.90 -5.04 30.49
N SER A 7 -17.50 -3.87 30.77
CA SER A 7 -18.24 -3.09 29.78
C SER A 7 -17.32 -2.49 28.72
N LEU A 8 -16.18 -1.92 29.14
CA LEU A 8 -15.13 -1.43 28.25
C LEU A 8 -14.51 -2.54 27.42
N ALA A 9 -14.26 -3.71 28.00
CA ALA A 9 -13.76 -4.88 27.28
C ALA A 9 -14.77 -5.41 26.24
N LYS A 10 -16.08 -5.43 26.57
CA LYS A 10 -17.15 -5.81 25.63
C LYS A 10 -17.32 -4.80 24.51
N GLN A 11 -17.26 -3.49 24.79
CA GLN A 11 -17.30 -2.45 23.75
C GLN A 11 -16.05 -2.46 22.85
N SER A 12 -14.88 -2.81 23.39
CA SER A 12 -13.67 -2.92 22.59
C SER A 12 -13.63 -4.23 21.78
N ALA A 13 -14.20 -5.32 22.29
CA ALA A 13 -14.33 -6.57 21.54
C ALA A 13 -15.27 -6.42 20.33
N GLN A 14 -16.35 -5.65 20.44
CA GLN A 14 -17.22 -5.32 19.31
C GLN A 14 -16.51 -4.54 18.19
N ARG A 15 -15.41 -3.83 18.48
CA ARG A 15 -14.65 -3.05 17.49
C ARG A 15 -13.77 -3.89 16.56
N PHE A 16 -13.56 -5.17 16.85
CA PHE A 16 -12.60 -6.01 16.12
C PHE A 16 -13.20 -7.32 15.61
N THR A 17 -14.50 -7.33 15.37
CA THR A 17 -15.19 -8.42 14.69
C THR A 17 -14.90 -8.41 13.17
N ALA A 18 -15.11 -9.53 12.51
CA ALA A 18 -14.88 -9.65 11.06
C ALA A 18 -15.61 -8.56 10.24
N PRO A 19 -16.92 -8.23 10.49
CA PRO A 19 -17.58 -7.14 9.79
C PRO A 19 -16.94 -5.76 10.02
N ALA A 20 -16.52 -5.48 11.27
CA ALA A 20 -15.86 -4.21 11.58
C ALA A 20 -14.49 -4.09 10.88
N ILE A 21 -13.71 -5.18 10.89
CA ILE A 21 -12.41 -5.24 10.20
C ILE A 21 -12.58 -5.10 8.70
N ARG A 22 -13.59 -5.75 8.11
CA ARG A 22 -13.95 -5.61 6.70
C ARG A 22 -14.20 -4.14 6.35
N THR A 23 -15.05 -3.45 7.11
CA THR A 23 -15.32 -2.02 6.91
C THR A 23 -14.05 -1.19 6.95
N ILE A 24 -13.13 -1.47 7.90
CA ILE A 24 -11.85 -0.76 8.00
C ILE A 24 -10.97 -1.01 6.77
N ILE A 25 -10.86 -2.25 6.30
CA ILE A 25 -10.06 -2.58 5.11
C ILE A 25 -10.63 -1.85 3.89
N HIS A 26 -11.94 -1.93 3.65
CA HIS A 26 -12.58 -1.31 2.48
C HIS A 26 -12.58 0.23 2.50
N THR A 27 -12.47 0.84 3.67
CA THR A 27 -12.42 2.31 3.78
C THR A 27 -10.99 2.83 3.77
N LYS A 28 -10.11 2.26 4.59
CA LYS A 28 -8.75 2.79 4.77
C LYS A 28 -7.79 2.39 3.67
N SER A 29 -7.94 1.17 3.09
CA SER A 29 -6.98 0.73 2.07
C SER A 29 -7.03 1.59 0.81
N PRO A 30 -8.19 1.87 0.20
CA PRO A 30 -8.26 2.78 -0.95
C PRO A 30 -7.77 4.19 -0.60
N ALA A 31 -8.16 4.73 0.56
CA ALA A 31 -7.74 6.07 0.99
C ALA A 31 -6.21 6.16 1.16
N ASN A 32 -5.57 5.14 1.74
CA ASN A 32 -4.12 5.09 1.90
C ASN A 32 -3.41 4.93 0.55
N LEU A 33 -3.96 4.15 -0.37
CA LEU A 33 -3.39 4.00 -1.71
C LEU A 33 -3.50 5.29 -2.53
N CYS A 34 -4.66 5.97 -2.50
CA CYS A 34 -4.81 7.30 -3.10
C CYS A 34 -3.80 8.29 -2.52
N ARG A 35 -3.68 8.36 -1.18
CA ARG A 35 -2.72 9.25 -0.53
C ARG A 35 -1.26 8.94 -0.93
N THR A 36 -0.94 7.66 -1.09
CA THR A 36 0.40 7.25 -1.59
C THR A 36 0.68 7.86 -2.97
N LEU A 37 -0.30 7.79 -3.89
CA LEU A 37 -0.15 8.31 -5.24
C LEU A 37 -0.15 9.85 -5.29
N ASP A 38 -0.92 10.51 -4.42
CA ASP A 38 -0.89 11.97 -4.30
C ASP A 38 0.50 12.45 -3.86
N LEU A 39 1.08 11.79 -2.85
CA LEU A 39 2.44 12.10 -2.39
C LEU A 39 3.51 11.75 -3.43
N LEU A 40 3.30 10.70 -4.22
CA LEU A 40 4.20 10.35 -5.33
C LEU A 40 4.20 11.46 -6.38
N ASP A 41 3.02 11.98 -6.77
CA ASP A 41 2.92 13.09 -7.71
C ASP A 41 3.61 14.34 -7.17
N GLU A 42 3.43 14.67 -5.86
CA GLU A 42 4.13 15.79 -5.22
C GLU A 42 5.66 15.64 -5.31
N VAL A 43 6.18 14.40 -5.12
CA VAL A 43 7.61 14.10 -5.24
C VAL A 43 8.08 14.24 -6.68
N VAL A 44 7.35 13.69 -7.66
CA VAL A 44 7.70 13.75 -9.08
C VAL A 44 7.67 15.21 -9.58
N ASP A 45 6.63 15.95 -9.27
CA ASP A 45 6.48 17.35 -9.64
C ASP A 45 7.56 18.24 -9.03
N GLY A 46 7.87 18.01 -7.74
CA GLY A 46 8.93 18.73 -7.05
C GLY A 46 10.32 18.45 -7.66
N LEU A 47 10.59 17.19 -8.01
CA LEU A 47 11.84 16.75 -8.63
C LEU A 47 11.98 17.34 -10.05
N LEU A 48 10.98 17.15 -10.90
CA LEU A 48 11.05 17.58 -12.30
C LEU A 48 11.07 19.11 -12.46
N ALA A 49 10.49 19.82 -11.51
CA ALA A 49 10.52 21.29 -11.48
C ALA A 49 11.74 21.87 -10.71
N ASP A 50 12.67 21.02 -10.23
CA ASP A 50 13.87 21.43 -9.45
C ASP A 50 13.51 22.29 -8.22
N ARG A 51 12.41 21.92 -7.51
CA ARG A 51 11.87 22.70 -6.39
C ARG A 51 12.18 22.05 -5.04
N GLU A 52 13.31 22.43 -4.45
CA GLU A 52 13.78 21.91 -3.16
C GLU A 52 12.74 22.07 -2.03
N LEU A 53 12.07 23.23 -1.93
CA LEU A 53 11.07 23.49 -0.89
C LEU A 53 9.86 22.56 -1.01
N ALA A 54 9.39 22.28 -2.24
CA ALA A 54 8.31 21.33 -2.47
C ALA A 54 8.70 19.92 -2.03
N LEU A 55 9.94 19.50 -2.34
CA LEU A 55 10.45 18.19 -1.94
C LEU A 55 10.67 18.08 -0.43
N ARG A 56 11.02 19.19 0.26
CA ARG A 56 11.07 19.22 1.74
C ARG A 56 9.68 18.96 2.35
N SER A 57 8.64 19.58 1.80
CA SER A 57 7.26 19.33 2.22
C SER A 57 6.87 17.89 1.93
N ALA A 58 7.00 17.42 0.70
CA ALA A 58 6.66 16.05 0.30
C ALA A 58 7.37 14.98 1.16
N LYS A 59 8.66 15.19 1.50
CA LYS A 59 9.39 14.32 2.42
C LYS A 59 8.79 14.31 3.83
N SER A 60 8.41 15.50 4.36
CA SER A 60 7.78 15.60 5.68
C SER A 60 6.44 14.85 5.70
N ASP A 61 5.62 15.09 4.67
CA ASP A 61 4.29 14.49 4.53
C ASP A 61 4.36 12.97 4.33
N ALA A 62 5.35 12.49 3.56
CA ALA A 62 5.61 11.06 3.40
C ALA A 62 6.05 10.40 4.72
N SER A 63 6.82 11.12 5.56
CA SER A 63 7.25 10.63 6.88
C SER A 63 6.07 10.54 7.84
N GLU A 64 5.22 11.56 7.90
CA GLU A 64 4.00 11.55 8.71
C GLU A 64 3.04 10.44 8.27
N PHE A 65 2.88 10.27 6.96
CA PHE A 65 2.06 9.20 6.40
C PHE A 65 2.59 7.81 6.76
N PHE A 66 3.90 7.57 6.67
CA PHE A 66 4.51 6.32 7.10
C PHE A 66 4.28 6.04 8.59
N ASP A 67 4.38 7.08 9.45
CA ASP A 67 4.08 6.95 10.88
C ASP A 67 2.61 6.61 11.13
N GLN A 68 1.68 7.19 10.36
CA GLN A 68 0.27 6.85 10.40
C GLN A 68 0.02 5.38 10.01
N LEU A 69 0.62 4.91 8.92
CA LEU A 69 0.52 3.51 8.49
C LEU A 69 1.10 2.54 9.54
N SER A 70 2.18 2.94 10.22
CA SER A 70 2.78 2.18 11.31
C SER A 70 1.85 2.08 12.52
N LYS A 71 1.14 3.15 12.86
CA LYS A 71 0.10 3.16 13.90
C LYS A 71 -1.08 2.26 13.50
N ASP A 72 -1.57 2.37 12.29
CA ASP A 72 -2.67 1.54 11.78
C ASP A 72 -2.31 0.04 11.83
N ARG A 73 -1.11 -0.34 11.40
CA ARG A 73 -0.64 -1.72 11.53
C ARG A 73 -0.58 -2.18 12.99
N SER A 74 -0.17 -1.30 13.91
CA SER A 74 -0.02 -1.65 15.33
C SER A 74 -1.35 -1.97 16.03
N VAL A 75 -2.49 -1.60 15.43
CA VAL A 75 -3.83 -1.93 15.93
C VAL A 75 -4.03 -3.45 16.04
N TYR A 76 -3.39 -4.23 15.16
CA TYR A 76 -3.41 -5.70 15.23
C TYR A 76 -2.99 -6.24 16.60
N TYR A 77 -1.93 -5.69 17.18
CA TYR A 77 -1.43 -6.14 18.48
C TYR A 77 -2.44 -5.86 19.60
N ARG A 78 -3.15 -4.73 19.51
CA ARG A 78 -4.25 -4.42 20.46
C ARG A 78 -5.40 -5.41 20.31
N MET A 79 -5.77 -5.76 19.06
CA MET A 79 -6.78 -6.80 18.80
C MET A 79 -6.40 -8.14 19.47
N ALA A 80 -5.14 -8.55 19.31
CA ALA A 80 -4.64 -9.80 19.86
C ALA A 80 -4.59 -9.80 21.41
N MET A 81 -4.30 -8.64 22.02
CA MET A 81 -4.28 -8.51 23.49
C MET A 81 -5.68 -8.50 24.11
N MET A 82 -6.66 -7.91 23.43
CA MET A 82 -8.01 -7.74 23.95
C MET A 82 -8.86 -9.00 23.88
N ASP A 83 -8.62 -9.84 22.89
CA ASP A 83 -9.36 -11.08 22.68
C ASP A 83 -8.39 -12.21 22.33
N LYS A 84 -8.14 -13.04 23.32
CA LYS A 84 -7.17 -14.15 23.21
C LYS A 84 -7.75 -15.39 22.54
N THR A 85 -9.07 -15.48 22.41
CA THR A 85 -9.77 -16.63 21.85
C THR A 85 -10.81 -16.21 20.81
N PRO A 86 -10.36 -15.55 19.72
CA PRO A 86 -11.28 -15.12 18.66
C PRO A 86 -11.94 -16.32 17.98
N SER A 87 -13.12 -16.12 17.42
CA SER A 87 -13.70 -17.09 16.50
C SER A 87 -12.75 -17.32 15.32
N LYS A 88 -12.89 -18.46 14.62
CA LYS A 88 -12.09 -18.74 13.41
C LYS A 88 -12.25 -17.65 12.35
N VAL A 89 -13.45 -17.11 12.20
CA VAL A 89 -13.76 -16.04 11.24
C VAL A 89 -13.07 -14.73 11.65
N ASP A 90 -13.19 -14.34 12.92
CA ASP A 90 -12.54 -13.13 13.43
C ASP A 90 -11.01 -13.24 13.38
N PHE A 91 -10.45 -14.42 13.66
CA PHE A 91 -9.01 -14.66 13.55
C PHE A 91 -8.55 -14.45 12.09
N ASN A 92 -9.25 -15.02 11.12
CA ASN A 92 -8.91 -14.86 9.71
C ASN A 92 -9.06 -13.40 9.25
N ALA A 93 -10.10 -12.68 9.71
CA ALA A 93 -10.27 -11.26 9.43
C ALA A 93 -9.11 -10.42 9.99
N ARG A 94 -8.69 -10.68 11.24
CA ARG A 94 -7.52 -10.03 11.85
C ARG A 94 -6.24 -10.32 11.10
N TYR A 95 -6.08 -11.53 10.58
CA TYR A 95 -4.94 -11.89 9.75
C TYR A 95 -4.94 -11.09 8.43
N CYS A 96 -6.11 -10.97 7.76
CA CYS A 96 -6.25 -10.12 6.58
C CYS A 96 -5.90 -8.65 6.88
N TYR A 97 -6.39 -8.12 8.01
CA TYR A 97 -6.06 -6.78 8.47
C TYR A 97 -4.54 -6.60 8.61
N PHE A 98 -3.89 -7.47 9.40
CA PHE A 98 -2.46 -7.39 9.64
C PHE A 98 -1.66 -7.41 8.33
N ARG A 99 -2.00 -8.31 7.42
CA ARG A 99 -1.33 -8.45 6.13
C ARG A 99 -1.54 -7.21 5.25
N ALA A 100 -2.78 -6.71 5.15
CA ALA A 100 -3.09 -5.52 4.35
C ALA A 100 -2.32 -4.28 4.85
N PHE A 101 -2.39 -4.01 6.15
CA PHE A 101 -1.70 -2.85 6.74
C PHE A 101 -0.18 -3.01 6.80
N THR A 102 0.34 -4.23 6.84
CA THR A 102 1.79 -4.47 6.68
C THR A 102 2.23 -4.12 5.26
N ASN A 103 1.49 -4.56 4.23
CA ASN A 103 1.82 -4.25 2.84
C ASN A 103 1.73 -2.73 2.57
N MET A 104 0.69 -2.06 3.03
CA MET A 104 0.57 -0.60 2.89
C MET A 104 1.72 0.15 3.59
N ARG A 105 2.16 -0.33 4.76
CA ARG A 105 3.29 0.25 5.47
C ARG A 105 4.61 0.10 4.69
N GLU A 106 4.82 -1.04 4.02
CA GLU A 106 6.02 -1.21 3.20
C GLU A 106 6.02 -0.25 1.99
N VAL A 107 4.87 -0.06 1.33
CA VAL A 107 4.73 0.98 0.29
C VAL A 107 5.03 2.38 0.85
N GLY A 108 4.50 2.71 2.03
CA GLY A 108 4.79 3.98 2.70
C GLY A 108 6.28 4.17 3.02
N ARG A 109 7.00 3.09 3.37
CA ARG A 109 8.44 3.11 3.59
C ARG A 109 9.20 3.39 2.28
N SER A 110 8.83 2.70 1.20
CA SER A 110 9.44 2.91 -0.11
C SER A 110 9.22 4.36 -0.58
N LEU A 111 8.01 4.90 -0.39
CA LEU A 111 7.70 6.31 -0.70
C LEU A 111 8.53 7.30 0.12
N GLN A 112 8.64 7.08 1.43
CA GLN A 112 9.47 7.93 2.32
C GLN A 112 10.93 7.94 1.85
N SER A 113 11.46 6.77 1.48
CA SER A 113 12.83 6.64 0.95
C SER A 113 12.99 7.39 -0.36
N LEU A 114 12.02 7.25 -1.29
CA LEU A 114 12.01 7.93 -2.58
C LEU A 114 11.97 9.45 -2.41
N ALA A 115 11.09 9.97 -1.56
CA ALA A 115 10.98 11.40 -1.28
C ALA A 115 12.29 11.97 -0.69
N LYS A 116 12.93 11.21 0.20
CA LYS A 116 14.23 11.57 0.77
C LYS A 116 15.31 11.65 -0.32
N GLN A 117 15.44 10.64 -1.16
CA GLN A 117 16.44 10.58 -2.22
C GLN A 117 16.22 11.68 -3.28
N SER A 118 14.94 11.97 -3.63
CA SER A 118 14.59 13.06 -4.54
C SER A 118 15.00 14.42 -3.99
N LEU A 119 14.75 14.67 -2.70
CA LEU A 119 15.21 15.89 -2.03
C LEU A 119 16.73 15.99 -2.02
N GLU A 120 17.46 14.92 -1.67
CA GLU A 120 18.91 14.90 -1.66
C GLU A 120 19.48 15.14 -3.06
N HIS A 121 18.85 14.64 -4.11
CA HIS A 121 19.24 14.84 -5.49
C HIS A 121 19.22 16.34 -5.87
N VAL A 122 18.11 17.02 -5.59
CA VAL A 122 17.94 18.46 -5.87
C VAL A 122 18.81 19.32 -4.96
N ALA A 123 18.84 19.05 -3.66
CA ALA A 123 19.65 19.81 -2.71
C ALA A 123 21.16 19.77 -3.03
N ASN A 124 21.64 18.64 -3.58
CA ASN A 124 23.03 18.49 -4.05
C ASN A 124 23.23 19.00 -5.48
N ARG A 125 22.24 19.68 -6.05
CA ARG A 125 22.29 20.26 -7.43
C ARG A 125 22.64 19.24 -8.52
N HIS A 126 22.19 18.01 -8.35
CA HIS A 126 22.29 17.02 -9.43
C HIS A 126 21.33 17.37 -10.56
N ARG A 127 21.71 16.99 -11.77
CA ARG A 127 20.90 17.27 -12.96
C ARG A 127 19.56 16.53 -12.87
N VAL A 128 18.45 17.27 -12.94
CA VAL A 128 17.10 16.72 -12.96
C VAL A 128 16.77 16.07 -14.32
N PHE A 129 15.78 15.17 -14.32
CA PHE A 129 15.31 14.52 -15.54
C PHE A 129 14.59 15.51 -16.43
N LYS A 130 14.84 15.40 -17.75
CA LYS A 130 14.23 16.24 -18.81
C LYS A 130 13.87 15.38 -20.01
N GLY A 131 13.00 15.92 -20.89
CA GLY A 131 12.58 15.23 -22.11
C GLY A 131 11.92 13.89 -21.80
N ASP A 132 12.27 12.87 -22.55
CA ASP A 132 11.63 11.55 -22.52
C ASP A 132 11.63 10.93 -21.13
N LEU A 133 12.71 11.04 -20.37
CA LEU A 133 12.76 10.51 -18.98
C LEU A 133 11.77 11.17 -18.03
N ALA A 134 11.56 12.48 -18.17
CA ALA A 134 10.56 13.19 -17.37
C ALA A 134 9.15 12.77 -17.74
N ASP A 135 8.90 12.59 -19.04
CA ASP A 135 7.60 12.16 -19.57
C ASP A 135 7.30 10.70 -19.19
N GLU A 136 8.31 9.84 -19.21
CA GLU A 136 8.21 8.46 -18.73
C GLU A 136 7.84 8.38 -17.24
N LEU A 137 8.45 9.19 -16.36
CA LEU A 137 8.08 9.22 -14.95
C LEU A 137 6.64 9.67 -14.75
N ARG A 138 6.17 10.69 -15.48
CA ARG A 138 4.76 11.11 -15.44
C ARG A 138 3.83 10.03 -15.97
N ALA A 139 4.20 9.36 -17.05
CA ALA A 139 3.42 8.24 -17.57
C ALA A 139 3.35 7.07 -16.60
N LEU A 140 4.43 6.80 -15.86
CA LEU A 140 4.49 5.77 -14.84
C LEU A 140 3.52 6.09 -13.68
N THR A 141 3.53 7.32 -13.17
CA THR A 141 2.59 7.71 -12.09
C THR A 141 1.14 7.65 -12.55
N ALA A 142 0.84 8.08 -13.79
CA ALA A 142 -0.49 7.95 -14.38
C ALA A 142 -0.93 6.49 -14.52
N GLU A 143 -0.02 5.59 -14.89
CA GLU A 143 -0.28 4.15 -14.98
C GLU A 143 -0.60 3.54 -13.62
N LEU A 144 0.14 3.89 -12.56
CA LEU A 144 -0.16 3.45 -11.20
C LEU A 144 -1.54 3.91 -10.74
N ARG A 145 -1.93 5.16 -11.05
CA ARG A 145 -3.29 5.65 -10.78
C ARG A 145 -4.35 4.86 -11.55
N ARG A 146 -4.11 4.58 -12.83
CA ARG A 146 -5.04 3.82 -13.66
C ARG A 146 -5.28 2.42 -13.09
N ILE A 147 -4.23 1.72 -12.68
CA ILE A 147 -4.33 0.39 -12.06
C ILE A 147 -5.13 0.45 -10.76
N SER A 148 -4.89 1.50 -9.94
CA SER A 148 -5.55 1.63 -8.63
C SER A 148 -6.97 2.20 -8.69
N SER A 149 -7.36 2.91 -9.75
CA SER A 149 -8.70 3.50 -9.90
C SER A 149 -9.76 2.51 -10.39
N SER A 150 -9.38 1.33 -10.86
CA SER A 150 -10.33 0.28 -11.25
C SER A 150 -11.13 -0.32 -10.08
N VAL A 151 -11.05 0.28 -8.87
CA VAL A 151 -11.55 -0.27 -7.59
C VAL A 151 -12.87 0.33 -7.13
N ASP A 152 -13.59 1.13 -7.92
CA ASP A 152 -14.94 1.63 -7.56
C ASP A 152 -16.03 0.53 -7.55
N GLY A 153 -15.63 -0.73 -7.63
CA GLY A 153 -16.45 -1.93 -7.50
C GLY A 153 -15.64 -3.05 -6.85
N LYS A 154 -16.20 -4.25 -6.80
CA LYS A 154 -15.39 -5.45 -6.49
C LYS A 154 -14.36 -5.59 -7.60
N PRO A 155 -13.04 -5.49 -7.30
CA PRO A 155 -12.04 -5.63 -8.34
C PRO A 155 -12.17 -7.01 -8.97
N ASP A 156 -12.21 -7.06 -10.29
CA ASP A 156 -11.95 -8.31 -10.99
C ASP A 156 -10.47 -8.64 -10.77
N LEU A 157 -10.21 -9.62 -9.93
CA LEU A 157 -8.84 -9.98 -9.54
C LEU A 157 -8.04 -10.54 -10.72
N GLU A 158 -8.70 -11.13 -11.73
CA GLU A 158 -8.05 -11.63 -12.93
C GLU A 158 -7.61 -10.46 -13.82
N GLU A 159 -8.50 -9.50 -14.05
CA GLU A 159 -8.17 -8.28 -14.77
C GLU A 159 -7.06 -7.48 -14.05
N LEU A 160 -7.15 -7.36 -12.73
CA LEU A 160 -6.13 -6.70 -11.92
C LEU A 160 -4.77 -7.39 -12.09
N HIS A 161 -4.73 -8.71 -12.01
CA HIS A 161 -3.49 -9.47 -12.17
C HIS A 161 -2.86 -9.27 -13.56
N LEU A 162 -3.68 -9.28 -14.62
CA LEU A 162 -3.21 -9.04 -15.98
C LEU A 162 -2.65 -7.62 -16.14
N ASN A 163 -3.35 -6.60 -15.61
CA ASN A 163 -2.90 -5.22 -15.64
C ASN A 163 -1.60 -5.02 -14.82
N ALA A 164 -1.51 -5.63 -13.65
CA ALA A 164 -0.32 -5.60 -12.80
C ALA A 164 0.88 -6.22 -13.52
N LYS A 165 0.70 -7.39 -14.14
CA LYS A 165 1.75 -8.05 -14.91
C LYS A 165 2.23 -7.20 -16.08
N ALA A 166 1.32 -6.66 -16.89
CA ALA A 166 1.68 -5.79 -18.01
C ALA A 166 2.47 -4.55 -17.57
N ALA A 167 2.11 -3.95 -16.44
CA ALA A 167 2.83 -2.81 -15.89
C ALA A 167 4.23 -3.21 -15.37
N ILE A 168 4.37 -4.37 -14.72
CA ILE A 168 5.68 -4.89 -14.28
C ILE A 168 6.57 -5.18 -15.49
N ASP A 169 6.06 -5.83 -16.54
CA ASP A 169 6.80 -6.09 -17.77
C ASP A 169 7.32 -4.79 -18.42
N ARG A 170 6.49 -3.72 -18.39
CA ARG A 170 6.91 -2.39 -18.85
C ARG A 170 8.01 -1.79 -17.97
N ILE A 171 7.91 -1.89 -16.66
CA ILE A 171 8.95 -1.42 -15.72
C ILE A 171 10.26 -2.16 -15.98
N ASP A 172 10.23 -3.45 -16.25
CA ASP A 172 11.42 -4.25 -16.58
C ASP A 172 12.05 -3.81 -17.90
N ALA A 173 11.24 -3.46 -18.90
CA ALA A 173 11.73 -2.89 -20.15
C ALA A 173 12.42 -1.53 -19.90
N MET A 174 11.77 -0.61 -19.16
CA MET A 174 12.36 0.69 -18.79
C MET A 174 13.68 0.52 -18.02
N GLN A 175 13.75 -0.42 -17.08
CA GLN A 175 14.98 -0.73 -16.35
C GLN A 175 16.09 -1.21 -17.30
N SER A 176 15.76 -2.06 -18.26
CA SER A 176 16.69 -2.58 -19.25
C SER A 176 17.22 -1.48 -20.17
N GLU A 177 16.37 -0.54 -20.57
CA GLU A 177 16.75 0.62 -21.39
C GLU A 177 17.66 1.57 -20.60
N LEU A 178 17.32 1.86 -19.33
CA LEU A 178 18.18 2.63 -18.44
C LEU A 178 19.58 2.04 -18.33
N MET A 179 19.68 0.72 -18.13
CA MET A 179 20.99 0.06 -18.01
C MET A 179 21.82 0.12 -19.30
N ARG A 180 21.19 0.25 -20.47
CA ARG A 180 21.88 0.48 -21.74
C ARG A 180 22.32 1.94 -21.93
N ALA A 181 21.53 2.90 -21.45
CA ALA A 181 21.83 4.33 -21.56
C ALA A 181 22.94 4.83 -20.62
N ILE A 182 23.22 4.11 -19.53
CA ILE A 182 24.28 4.49 -18.57
C ILE A 182 25.66 4.63 -19.22
N PRO A 183 26.15 3.65 -20.03
CA PRO A 183 27.45 3.76 -20.70
C PRO A 183 27.55 4.92 -21.68
N ASP A 184 26.42 5.33 -22.28
CA ASP A 184 26.36 6.41 -23.26
C ASP A 184 26.43 7.82 -22.62
N GLY A 185 26.41 7.89 -21.27
CA GLY A 185 26.57 9.13 -20.51
C GLY A 185 25.37 10.08 -20.55
N GLU A 186 24.21 9.62 -20.99
CA GLU A 186 22.98 10.42 -21.05
C GLU A 186 22.48 10.80 -19.64
N LEU A 187 22.71 9.94 -18.67
CA LEU A 187 22.42 10.16 -17.26
C LEU A 187 23.70 10.11 -16.41
N SER A 188 23.75 10.96 -15.38
CA SER A 188 24.74 10.80 -14.33
C SER A 188 24.46 9.52 -13.52
N ILE A 189 25.49 8.96 -12.90
CA ILE A 189 25.34 7.78 -12.00
C ILE A 189 24.24 8.05 -10.95
N ARG A 190 24.23 9.23 -10.32
CA ARG A 190 23.23 9.63 -9.33
C ARG A 190 21.82 9.76 -9.92
N GLY A 191 21.71 10.25 -11.15
CA GLY A 191 20.44 10.29 -11.88
C GLY A 191 19.92 8.89 -12.14
N SER A 192 20.78 7.99 -12.60
CA SER A 192 20.42 6.60 -12.88
C SER A 192 19.97 5.85 -11.60
N GLU A 193 20.67 6.05 -10.48
CA GLU A 193 20.30 5.48 -9.18
C GLU A 193 18.91 5.96 -8.73
N LEU A 194 18.62 7.26 -8.87
CA LEU A 194 17.32 7.82 -8.50
C LEU A 194 16.21 7.31 -9.43
N TYR A 195 16.45 7.31 -10.75
CA TYR A 195 15.47 6.79 -11.70
C TYR A 195 15.14 5.32 -11.43
N LEU A 196 16.15 4.49 -11.16
CA LEU A 196 15.97 3.11 -10.76
C LEU A 196 15.14 2.98 -9.46
N THR A 197 15.32 3.92 -8.51
CA THR A 197 14.52 3.95 -7.28
C THR A 197 13.04 4.19 -7.56
N PHE A 198 12.71 5.05 -8.54
CA PHE A 198 11.32 5.24 -9.00
C PHE A 198 10.74 3.96 -9.62
N LEU A 199 11.50 3.25 -10.46
CA LEU A 199 11.05 2.00 -11.05
C LEU A 199 10.81 0.92 -10.00
N LEU A 200 11.71 0.80 -9.03
CA LEU A 200 11.55 -0.14 -7.92
C LEU A 200 10.34 0.20 -7.04
N PHE A 201 10.14 1.49 -6.74
CA PHE A 201 8.95 1.94 -6.02
C PHE A 201 7.67 1.56 -6.77
N ALA A 202 7.61 1.80 -8.08
CA ALA A 202 6.44 1.47 -8.90
C ALA A 202 6.14 -0.03 -8.90
N ARG A 203 7.17 -0.87 -9.01
CA ARG A 203 7.04 -2.33 -8.91
C ARG A 203 6.52 -2.75 -7.52
N ASP A 204 7.11 -2.21 -6.45
CA ASP A 204 6.68 -2.50 -5.08
C ASP A 204 5.23 -2.10 -4.87
N PHE A 205 4.84 -0.89 -5.34
CA PHE A 205 3.47 -0.42 -5.26
C PHE A 205 2.49 -1.40 -5.93
N ILE A 206 2.76 -1.84 -7.16
CA ILE A 206 1.90 -2.76 -7.90
C ILE A 206 1.76 -4.08 -7.14
N ASN A 207 2.87 -4.68 -6.70
CA ASN A 207 2.85 -5.94 -5.97
C ASN A 207 2.05 -5.84 -4.67
N HIS A 208 2.26 -4.79 -3.88
CA HIS A 208 1.55 -4.60 -2.63
C HIS A 208 0.07 -4.26 -2.85
N TYR A 209 -0.25 -3.50 -3.89
CA TYR A 209 -1.62 -3.21 -4.28
C TYR A 209 -2.40 -4.47 -4.63
N GLU A 210 -1.82 -5.37 -5.44
CA GLU A 210 -2.41 -6.67 -5.78
C GLU A 210 -2.69 -7.49 -4.52
N ILE A 211 -1.70 -7.60 -3.60
CA ILE A 211 -1.87 -8.30 -2.33
C ILE A 211 -3.00 -7.70 -1.49
N VAL A 212 -3.08 -6.39 -1.36
CA VAL A 212 -4.11 -5.70 -0.58
C VAL A 212 -5.49 -5.95 -1.19
N SER A 213 -5.63 -5.92 -2.51
CA SER A 213 -6.87 -6.21 -3.24
C SER A 213 -7.33 -7.66 -3.04
N MET A 214 -6.40 -8.63 -3.11
CA MET A 214 -6.69 -10.03 -2.80
C MET A 214 -7.15 -10.24 -1.36
N LEU A 215 -6.56 -9.52 -0.40
CA LEU A 215 -6.96 -9.60 1.01
C LEU A 215 -8.33 -8.98 1.25
N ALA A 216 -8.67 -7.89 0.55
CA ALA A 216 -10.00 -7.30 0.58
C ALA A 216 -11.07 -8.26 0.02
N ALA A 217 -10.80 -8.93 -1.10
CA ALA A 217 -11.70 -9.95 -1.64
C ALA A 217 -11.82 -11.17 -0.72
N ARG A 218 -10.71 -11.59 -0.09
CA ARG A 218 -10.71 -12.71 0.86
C ARG A 218 -11.57 -12.43 2.08
N ILE A 219 -11.51 -11.21 2.64
CA ILE A 219 -12.34 -10.89 3.82
C ILE A 219 -13.83 -10.89 3.47
N ASP A 220 -14.21 -10.54 2.23
CA ASP A 220 -15.59 -10.63 1.75
C ASP A 220 -16.09 -12.07 1.71
N SER A 221 -15.22 -13.01 1.36
CA SER A 221 -15.57 -14.43 1.29
C SER A 221 -15.75 -15.10 2.67
N LEU A 222 -15.16 -14.54 3.74
CA LEU A 222 -15.28 -15.11 5.08
C LEU A 222 -16.72 -15.08 5.63
N GLU A 223 -17.55 -14.14 5.20
CA GLU A 223 -18.94 -14.01 5.63
C GLU A 223 -19.91 -14.91 4.85
N GLN A 224 -19.49 -15.41 3.68
CA GLN A 224 -20.35 -16.25 2.83
C GLN A 224 -20.30 -17.74 3.21
N THR A 225 -19.43 -18.13 4.13
CA THR A 225 -19.37 -19.53 4.57
C THR A 225 -20.48 -19.74 5.63
N PRO A 226 -21.58 -20.45 5.32
CA PRO A 226 -22.62 -20.70 6.31
C PRO A 226 -22.01 -21.47 7.46
N SER A 227 -22.28 -21.00 8.68
CA SER A 227 -21.99 -21.76 9.91
C SER A 227 -22.66 -23.13 9.73
N VAL A 228 -21.87 -24.18 9.54
CA VAL A 228 -22.39 -25.55 9.61
C VAL A 228 -22.93 -25.71 11.02
N VAL A 229 -24.22 -25.51 11.17
CA VAL A 229 -24.95 -25.84 12.39
C VAL A 229 -24.74 -27.34 12.59
N THR A 230 -23.86 -27.69 13.50
CA THR A 230 -23.73 -29.07 13.99
C THR A 230 -25.10 -29.48 14.50
N ALA A 231 -25.77 -30.38 13.76
CA ALA A 231 -27.00 -30.98 14.18
C ALA A 231 -26.84 -31.56 15.59
N PRO A 232 -27.85 -31.44 16.47
CA PRO A 232 -27.78 -31.99 17.80
C PRO A 232 -27.63 -33.52 17.69
N LYS A 233 -26.62 -34.06 18.38
CA LYS A 233 -26.49 -35.51 18.57
C LYS A 233 -27.77 -36.01 19.19
N GLU A 234 -28.60 -36.70 18.42
CA GLU A 234 -29.67 -37.51 18.96
C GLU A 234 -29.09 -38.48 19.98
N LYS A 235 -29.54 -38.35 21.24
CA LYS A 235 -29.32 -39.35 22.29
C LYS A 235 -30.14 -40.55 21.92
N ILE A 236 -29.50 -41.60 21.43
CA ILE A 236 -30.07 -42.93 21.36
C ILE A 236 -30.13 -43.47 22.76
N SER A 237 -31.33 -43.65 23.26
CA SER A 237 -31.66 -44.34 24.52
C SER A 237 -31.56 -45.83 24.35
#